data_3ab6616ad56ebdd2fea98c704797258f
#
_entry.id   3ab6616ad56ebdd2fea98c704797258f
#
_cell.length_a   1.000
_cell.length_b   1.000
_cell.length_c   1.000
_cell.angle_alpha   90.00
_cell.angle_beta   90.00
_cell.angle_gamma   90.00
#
_symmetry.space_group_name_H-M   'P 1'
#
loop_
_entity.id
_entity.type
_entity.pdbx_description
1 polymer ?
#
loop_
_entity_poly.entity_id
_entity_poly.type
_entity_poly.pdbx_seq_one_letter_code
_entity_poly.pdbx_strand_id
1 'polypeptide(L)'
;MMMVAEEAHNYCPQQGLAASSKIFRTIASEGRKFGLGLTIISQRAAKIDKNVLSQCNTQMILKVTNPNDLKAIAASLEGLSPGMEDEIQRLPIGVALIMGANIQMPLFVEVRPRESRHGGESVEVVPSRRV
;
A
#
# COMPACT_ATOMS: atom_id res chain seq x y z
N MET A 1 -16.85 10.89 1.07
CA MET A 1 -16.71 9.60 1.81
C MET A 1 -15.33 9.01 1.48
N MET A 2 -14.67 8.36 2.44
CA MET A 2 -13.39 7.68 2.22
C MET A 2 -13.57 6.19 2.53
N MET A 3 -13.15 5.34 1.61
CA MET A 3 -13.08 3.90 1.81
C MET A 3 -11.62 3.51 2.07
N VAL A 4 -11.37 2.76 3.12
CA VAL A 4 -10.03 2.23 3.45
C VAL A 4 -10.08 0.71 3.36
N ALA A 5 -9.22 0.13 2.54
CA ALA A 5 -9.10 -1.32 2.37
C ALA A 5 -7.73 -1.80 2.83
N GLU A 6 -7.71 -2.47 3.98
CA GLU A 6 -6.53 -3.13 4.53
C GLU A 6 -6.37 -4.51 3.90
N GLU A 7 -5.12 -4.95 3.69
CA GLU A 7 -4.80 -6.18 2.94
C GLU A 7 -5.50 -6.24 1.56
N ALA A 8 -5.45 -5.12 0.82
CA ALA A 8 -6.20 -4.89 -0.41
C ALA A 8 -6.00 -5.97 -1.49
N HIS A 9 -4.88 -6.70 -1.46
CA HIS A 9 -4.63 -7.82 -2.36
C HIS A 9 -5.64 -8.98 -2.22
N ASN A 10 -6.42 -9.03 -1.13
CA ASN A 10 -7.50 -10.01 -0.96
C ASN A 10 -8.79 -9.57 -1.68
N TYR A 11 -8.99 -8.27 -1.91
CA TYR A 11 -10.20 -7.71 -2.51
C TYR A 11 -10.04 -7.37 -3.99
N CYS A 12 -8.85 -6.98 -4.40
CA CYS A 12 -8.53 -6.68 -5.79
C CYS A 12 -7.19 -7.34 -6.20
N PRO A 13 -7.15 -8.69 -6.25
CA PRO A 13 -5.94 -9.40 -6.60
C PRO A 13 -5.56 -9.20 -8.08
N GLN A 14 -4.23 -9.21 -8.35
CA GLN A 14 -3.69 -9.18 -9.71
C GLN A 14 -4.02 -10.46 -10.48
N GLN A 15 -4.06 -11.60 -9.79
CA GLN A 15 -4.39 -12.91 -10.36
C GLN A 15 -5.53 -13.55 -9.57
N GLY A 16 -6.40 -14.26 -10.28
CA GLY A 16 -7.60 -14.85 -9.71
C GLY A 16 -8.83 -13.94 -9.80
N LEU A 17 -9.96 -14.47 -9.38
CA LEU A 17 -11.25 -13.77 -9.41
C LEU A 17 -11.70 -13.48 -7.98
N ALA A 18 -11.65 -12.21 -7.58
CA ALA A 18 -12.41 -11.75 -6.44
C ALA A 18 -13.68 -11.03 -6.93
N ALA A 19 -14.82 -11.34 -6.35
CA ALA A 19 -16.10 -10.71 -6.71
C ALA A 19 -16.03 -9.17 -6.59
N SER A 20 -15.22 -8.67 -5.66
CA SER A 20 -14.99 -7.25 -5.40
C SER A 20 -14.07 -6.56 -6.41
N SER A 21 -13.27 -7.29 -7.21
CA SER A 21 -12.25 -6.69 -8.09
C SER A 21 -12.82 -5.65 -9.05
N LYS A 22 -13.99 -5.92 -9.64
CA LYS A 22 -14.66 -4.97 -10.54
C LYS A 22 -15.05 -3.68 -9.81
N ILE A 23 -15.55 -3.81 -8.60
CA ILE A 23 -15.98 -2.67 -7.76
C ILE A 23 -14.77 -1.80 -7.42
N PHE A 24 -13.66 -2.41 -6.99
CA PHE A 24 -12.43 -1.68 -6.68
C PHE A 24 -11.87 -0.93 -7.89
N ARG A 25 -11.87 -1.54 -9.08
CA ARG A 25 -11.46 -0.86 -10.32
C ARG A 25 -12.35 0.34 -10.62
N THR A 26 -13.68 0.19 -10.50
CA THR A 26 -14.63 1.28 -10.73
C THR A 26 -14.43 2.41 -9.71
N ILE A 27 -14.26 2.10 -8.42
CA ILE A 27 -14.00 3.12 -7.39
C ILE A 27 -12.68 3.84 -7.66
N ALA A 28 -11.63 3.11 -8.00
CA ALA A 28 -10.32 3.68 -8.27
C ALA A 28 -10.35 4.65 -9.46
N SER A 29 -11.06 4.32 -10.54
CA SER A 29 -11.13 5.13 -11.76
C SER A 29 -12.19 6.23 -11.73
N GLU A 30 -13.32 6.02 -11.06
CA GLU A 30 -14.49 6.88 -11.15
C GLU A 30 -14.98 7.45 -9.80
N GLY A 31 -14.51 6.91 -8.69
CA GLY A 31 -15.01 7.27 -7.34
C GLY A 31 -14.94 8.78 -7.07
N ARG A 32 -13.93 9.48 -7.59
CA ARG A 32 -13.78 10.93 -7.46
C ARG A 32 -15.02 11.70 -7.95
N LYS A 33 -15.67 11.24 -9.03
CA LYS A 33 -16.85 11.89 -9.58
C LYS A 33 -18.04 11.87 -8.60
N PHE A 34 -18.05 10.90 -7.70
CA PHE A 34 -19.08 10.68 -6.69
C PHE A 34 -18.64 11.09 -5.27
N GLY A 35 -17.53 11.78 -5.14
CA GLY A 35 -16.97 12.18 -3.84
C GLY A 35 -16.51 10.99 -3.00
N LEU A 36 -16.16 9.86 -3.63
CA LEU A 36 -15.64 8.66 -2.97
C LEU A 36 -14.13 8.55 -3.19
N GLY A 37 -13.36 8.65 -2.11
CA GLY A 37 -11.93 8.39 -2.08
C GLY A 37 -11.65 6.93 -1.71
N LEU A 38 -10.55 6.38 -2.26
CA LEU A 38 -10.08 5.03 -1.97
C LEU A 38 -8.66 5.09 -1.41
N THR A 39 -8.47 4.47 -0.26
CA THR A 39 -7.14 4.19 0.31
C THR A 39 -6.96 2.68 0.36
N ILE A 40 -5.89 2.18 -0.24
CA ILE A 40 -5.51 0.77 -0.18
C ILE A 40 -4.25 0.60 0.64
N ILE A 41 -4.22 -0.41 1.49
CA ILE A 41 -3.08 -0.76 2.33
C ILE A 41 -2.73 -2.21 2.03
N SER A 42 -1.46 -2.50 1.75
CA SER A 42 -1.02 -3.87 1.51
C SER A 42 0.49 -4.00 1.68
N GLN A 43 0.92 -5.16 2.13
CA GLN A 43 2.33 -5.55 2.17
C GLN A 43 2.80 -6.20 0.85
N ARG A 44 1.91 -6.44 -0.10
CA ARG A 44 2.14 -7.21 -1.32
C ARG A 44 1.66 -6.44 -2.56
N ALA A 45 2.38 -5.39 -2.94
CA ALA A 45 2.02 -4.54 -4.09
C ALA A 45 1.89 -5.34 -5.40
N ALA A 46 2.76 -6.32 -5.63
CA ALA A 46 2.71 -7.19 -6.82
C ALA A 46 1.45 -8.06 -6.90
N LYS A 47 0.75 -8.26 -5.79
CA LYS A 47 -0.51 -9.02 -5.75
C LYS A 47 -1.76 -8.17 -5.95
N ILE A 48 -1.63 -6.85 -5.98
CA ILE A 48 -2.74 -5.92 -6.22
C ILE A 48 -2.94 -5.77 -7.73
N ASP A 49 -4.19 -5.66 -8.14
CA ASP A 49 -4.56 -5.34 -9.52
C ASP A 49 -3.84 -4.07 -10.00
N LYS A 50 -3.09 -4.19 -11.10
CA LYS A 50 -2.28 -3.09 -11.64
C LYS A 50 -3.10 -1.86 -12.04
N ASN A 51 -4.38 -2.06 -12.47
CA ASN A 51 -5.23 -0.94 -12.83
C ASN A 51 -5.71 -0.17 -11.59
N VAL A 52 -5.90 -0.86 -10.46
CA VAL A 52 -6.20 -0.19 -9.17
C VAL A 52 -4.96 0.53 -8.66
N LEU A 53 -3.79 -0.12 -8.69
CA LEU A 53 -2.55 0.44 -8.18
C LEU A 53 -2.12 1.70 -8.96
N SER A 54 -2.25 1.69 -10.29
CA SER A 54 -1.91 2.84 -11.16
C SER A 54 -2.84 4.04 -10.99
N GLN A 55 -4.03 3.85 -10.43
CA GLN A 55 -4.97 4.94 -10.12
C GLN A 55 -4.73 5.58 -8.74
N CYS A 56 -3.81 5.02 -7.95
CA CYS A 56 -3.42 5.59 -6.67
C CYS A 56 -2.48 6.78 -6.88
N ASN A 57 -3.06 7.98 -6.92
CA ASN A 57 -2.34 9.23 -7.21
C ASN A 57 -1.29 9.60 -6.15
N THR A 58 -1.42 9.11 -4.92
CA THR A 58 -0.44 9.31 -3.86
C THR A 58 -0.08 7.96 -3.28
N GLN A 59 1.20 7.68 -3.18
CA GLN A 59 1.71 6.45 -2.59
C GLN A 59 2.62 6.78 -1.40
N MET A 60 2.41 6.09 -0.30
CA MET A 60 3.25 6.11 0.88
C MET A 60 3.91 4.74 1.00
N ILE A 61 5.20 4.68 0.79
CA ILE A 61 5.97 3.46 0.66
C ILE A 61 6.92 3.36 1.85
N LEU A 62 6.71 2.35 2.69
CA LEU A 62 7.64 1.97 3.73
C LEU A 62 8.70 1.02 3.13
N LYS A 63 9.65 0.56 3.95
CA LYS A 63 10.68 -0.37 3.50
C LYS A 63 10.07 -1.60 2.82
N VAL A 64 10.45 -1.83 1.56
CA VAL A 64 10.08 -3.01 0.76
C VAL A 64 11.36 -3.67 0.25
N THR A 65 11.49 -4.97 0.47
CA THR A 65 12.67 -5.75 0.07
C THR A 65 12.37 -6.77 -1.03
N ASN A 66 11.10 -7.10 -1.27
CA ASN A 66 10.71 -8.06 -2.28
C ASN A 66 10.82 -7.47 -3.69
N PRO A 67 11.63 -8.06 -4.61
CA PRO A 67 11.85 -7.50 -5.94
C PRO A 67 10.58 -7.38 -6.80
N ASN A 68 9.62 -8.30 -6.63
CA ASN A 68 8.36 -8.25 -7.40
C ASN A 68 7.48 -7.10 -6.94
N ASP A 69 7.42 -6.84 -5.63
CA ASP A 69 6.67 -5.73 -5.06
C ASP A 69 7.30 -4.38 -5.47
N LEU A 70 8.64 -4.29 -5.46
CA LEU A 70 9.37 -3.11 -5.95
C LEU A 70 9.08 -2.81 -7.42
N LYS A 71 9.11 -3.83 -8.29
CA LYS A 71 8.76 -3.68 -9.71
C LYS A 71 7.32 -3.22 -9.90
N ALA A 72 6.38 -3.74 -9.11
CA ALA A 72 4.97 -3.33 -9.18
C ALA A 72 4.79 -1.86 -8.75
N ILE A 73 5.47 -1.44 -7.69
CA ILE A 73 5.51 -0.05 -7.23
C ILE A 73 6.11 0.84 -8.31
N ALA A 74 7.28 0.49 -8.83
CA ALA A 74 7.96 1.26 -9.87
C ALA A 74 7.10 1.42 -11.13
N ALA A 75 6.41 0.36 -11.55
CA ALA A 75 5.51 0.39 -12.71
C ALA A 75 4.24 1.24 -12.49
N SER A 76 3.85 1.49 -11.24
CA SER A 76 2.65 2.28 -10.89
C SER A 76 2.94 3.76 -10.68
N LEU A 77 4.21 4.13 -10.54
CA LEU A 77 4.66 5.51 -10.29
C LEU A 77 5.24 6.13 -11.56
N GLU A 78 4.62 7.21 -12.02
CA GLU A 78 5.20 8.03 -13.06
C GLU A 78 6.37 8.83 -12.49
N GLY A 79 7.57 8.68 -13.08
CA GLY A 79 8.75 9.47 -12.71
C GLY A 79 9.63 8.88 -11.62
N LEU A 80 9.54 7.59 -11.35
CA LEU A 80 10.53 6.92 -10.51
C LEU A 80 11.91 6.96 -11.21
N SER A 81 12.85 7.68 -10.63
CA SER A 81 14.22 7.74 -11.19
C SER A 81 14.98 6.42 -10.95
N PRO A 82 15.93 6.08 -11.85
CA PRO A 82 16.81 4.94 -11.63
C PRO A 82 17.51 5.03 -10.27
N GLY A 83 17.52 3.95 -9.51
CA GLY A 83 18.10 3.89 -8.16
C GLY A 83 17.13 4.11 -7.01
N MET A 84 15.90 4.60 -7.27
CA MET A 84 14.91 4.79 -6.21
C MET A 84 14.44 3.45 -5.59
N GLU A 85 14.48 2.37 -6.35
CA GLU A 85 14.20 1.02 -5.82
C GLU A 85 15.21 0.64 -4.73
N ASP A 86 16.48 0.99 -4.90
CA ASP A 86 17.52 0.75 -3.91
C ASP A 86 17.29 1.61 -2.64
N GLU A 87 16.85 2.84 -2.81
CA GLU A 87 16.49 3.73 -1.69
C GLU A 87 15.33 3.14 -0.89
N ILE A 88 14.28 2.65 -1.54
CA ILE A 88 13.14 2.00 -0.87
C ILE A 88 13.59 0.77 -0.07
N GLN A 89 14.52 -0.03 -0.60
CA GLN A 89 15.06 -1.19 0.09
C GLN A 89 15.87 -0.81 1.35
N ARG A 90 16.51 0.34 1.33
CA ARG A 90 17.38 0.84 2.42
C ARG A 90 16.66 1.71 3.43
N LEU A 91 15.36 1.99 3.24
CA LEU A 91 14.60 2.82 4.17
C LEU A 91 14.74 2.30 5.61
N PRO A 92 15.02 3.16 6.57
CA PRO A 92 14.97 2.83 7.98
C PRO A 92 13.54 2.47 8.41
N ILE A 93 13.42 1.73 9.51
CA ILE A 93 12.12 1.47 10.13
C ILE A 93 11.52 2.80 10.59
N GLY A 94 10.24 3.04 10.28
CA GLY A 94 9.54 4.28 10.63
C GLY A 94 9.74 5.42 9.64
N VAL A 95 10.50 5.21 8.55
CA VAL A 95 10.62 6.18 7.46
C VAL A 95 9.79 5.73 6.27
N ALA A 96 9.04 6.65 5.68
CA ALA A 96 8.25 6.44 4.48
C ALA A 96 8.74 7.36 3.35
N LEU A 97 8.73 6.83 2.13
CA LEU A 97 8.82 7.60 0.91
C LEU A 97 7.40 7.96 0.46
N ILE A 98 7.13 9.25 0.27
CA ILE A 98 5.85 9.74 -0.25
C ILE A 98 6.06 10.28 -1.65
N MET A 99 5.27 9.77 -2.59
CA MET A 99 5.28 10.16 -4.00
C MET A 99 3.85 10.30 -4.52
N GLY A 100 3.68 11.09 -5.57
CA GLY A 100 2.37 11.19 -6.22
C GLY A 100 2.23 12.41 -7.13
N ALA A 101 1.13 12.46 -7.86
CA ALA A 101 0.87 13.46 -8.90
C ALA A 101 0.89 14.92 -8.40
N ASN A 102 0.63 15.16 -7.12
CA ASN A 102 0.64 16.49 -6.51
C ASN A 102 1.91 16.77 -5.70
N ILE A 103 2.90 15.87 -5.77
CA ILE A 103 4.17 15.97 -5.05
C ILE A 103 5.27 16.13 -6.09
N GLN A 104 5.88 17.32 -6.15
CA GLN A 104 6.85 17.66 -7.20
C GLN A 104 8.13 16.82 -7.15
N MET A 105 8.49 16.33 -5.98
CA MET A 105 9.66 15.47 -5.76
C MET A 105 9.38 14.44 -4.66
N PRO A 106 10.03 13.26 -4.71
CA PRO A 106 9.92 12.27 -3.65
C PRO A 106 10.28 12.86 -2.29
N LEU A 107 9.44 12.61 -1.29
CA LEU A 107 9.64 13.09 0.08
C LEU A 107 9.91 11.91 1.01
N PHE A 108 11.03 11.97 1.73
CA PHE A 108 11.31 11.04 2.83
C PHE A 108 10.73 11.65 4.12
N VAL A 109 9.86 10.92 4.78
CA VAL A 109 9.13 11.38 5.96
C VAL A 109 9.32 10.40 7.09
N GLU A 110 9.75 10.88 8.24
CA GLU A 110 9.76 10.10 9.47
C GLU A 110 8.34 10.04 10.04
N VAL A 111 7.82 8.82 10.21
CA VAL A 111 6.47 8.59 10.72
C VAL A 111 6.51 8.75 12.24
N ARG A 112 5.78 9.72 12.77
CA ARG A 112 5.70 9.95 14.22
C ARG A 112 5.12 8.73 14.96
N PRO A 113 5.49 8.51 16.23
CA PRO A 113 4.83 7.53 17.06
C PRO A 113 3.33 7.78 17.15
N ARG A 114 2.55 6.71 17.18
CA ARG A 114 1.10 6.83 17.34
C ARG A 114 0.74 7.40 18.72
N GLU A 115 -0.32 8.18 18.77
CA GLU A 115 -0.87 8.74 20.00
C GLU A 115 -1.96 7.86 20.62
N SER A 116 -2.47 6.89 19.85
CA SER A 116 -3.50 5.95 20.30
C SER A 116 -2.91 4.73 21.00
N ARG A 117 -3.71 4.11 21.88
CA ARG A 117 -3.32 2.85 22.55
C ARG A 117 -3.24 1.71 21.53
N HIS A 118 -2.24 0.82 21.68
CA HIS A 118 -2.13 -0.40 20.87
C HIS A 118 -3.07 -1.47 21.42
N GLY A 119 -4.08 -1.83 20.64
CA GLY A 119 -5.03 -2.86 21.02
C GLY A 119 -4.78 -4.24 20.39
N GLY A 120 -3.71 -4.39 19.60
CA GLY A 120 -3.36 -5.67 18.96
C GLY A 120 -2.48 -6.51 19.87
N GLU A 121 -3.07 -7.24 20.82
CA GLU A 121 -2.40 -8.34 21.51
C GLU A 121 -2.62 -9.61 20.68
N SER A 122 -1.52 -10.33 20.37
CA SER A 122 -1.62 -11.67 19.80
C SER A 122 -2.21 -12.58 20.88
N VAL A 123 -3.42 -13.08 20.67
CA VAL A 123 -4.01 -14.09 21.56
C VAL A 123 -3.21 -15.39 21.35
N GLU A 124 -2.54 -15.89 22.39
CA GLU A 124 -1.95 -17.23 22.34
C GLU A 124 -3.08 -18.25 22.21
N VAL A 125 -3.22 -18.82 21.01
CA VAL A 125 -4.26 -19.81 20.68
C VAL A 125 -3.99 -21.17 21.34
N VAL A 126 -2.75 -21.41 21.78
CA VAL A 126 -2.35 -22.63 22.48
C VAL A 126 -1.65 -22.24 23.78
N PRO A 127 -2.24 -22.56 24.97
CA PRO A 127 -1.55 -22.32 26.22
C PRO A 127 -0.27 -23.17 26.24
N SER A 128 0.87 -22.52 26.45
CA SER A 128 2.15 -23.22 26.65
C SER A 128 1.97 -24.20 27.82
N ARG A 129 2.03 -25.51 27.54
CA ARG A 129 2.14 -26.51 28.60
C ARG A 129 3.44 -26.22 29.37
N ARG A 130 3.32 -25.68 30.56
CA ARG A 130 4.41 -25.71 31.51
C ARG A 130 4.61 -27.18 31.91
N VAL A 131 5.75 -27.73 31.52
CA VAL A 131 6.30 -28.99 32.09
C VAL A 131 7.03 -28.65 33.36
#